data_642aaf03c9c078681ac45dc01b390550
#
_entry.id   642aaf03c9c078681ac45dc01b390550
#
_cell.length_a   1.000
_cell.length_b   1.000
_cell.length_c   1.000
_cell.angle_alpha   90.00
_cell.angle_beta   90.00
_cell.angle_gamma   90.00
#
_symmetry.space_group_name_H-M   'P 1'
#
loop_
_entity.id
_entity.type
_entity.pdbx_description
1 polymer ?
#
loop_
_entity_poly.entity_id
_entity_poly.type
_entity_poly.pdbx_seq_one_letter_code
_entity_poly.pdbx_strand_id
1 'polypeptide(L)'
;MLETDNSIAFHGKTFRTSLRKGITDDEYKDIVKHLKSKPSWDDVHKNIQNLANGGTSMSEVNNYFFKDLMYNVRNGQDAWSVNEAFGCKEVAEYFAAKVAVNEKVFPLKYGLSKNVESSLRLCGIRCCRKPSQFPLKACHMILDEFLPDGGVWYDPCMGWGARMTAAWQKTVNGCDITYFGTDTNKALCERLIEYVTALCPVTDKAFHFSIRHASSTDLQEDWINKVDLCFTSPPYFNFEYYEGDDTSCKEDTTYEDWKAGFLVPTIKNCYKYLKDNGVLAWNIKDIYTNKTWWPLVNDSIEIAKQCGFEYVGYRTLKNIKRAYGTRGLTEETKTKGMNPNADEKILIFKKRNP
;
A
#
# COMPACT_ATOMS: atom_id res chain seq x y z
N MET A 1 35.91 -31.69 8.17
CA MET A 1 35.44 -30.28 8.18
C MET A 1 33.97 -30.34 8.58
N LEU A 2 33.69 -29.96 9.84
CA LEU A 2 32.32 -29.88 10.34
C LEU A 2 31.61 -28.76 9.57
N GLU A 3 30.59 -29.09 8.79
CA GLU A 3 29.63 -28.15 8.27
C GLU A 3 28.92 -27.53 9.49
N THR A 4 29.30 -26.32 9.84
CA THR A 4 28.51 -25.54 10.78
C THR A 4 27.16 -25.29 10.14
N ASP A 5 26.11 -25.84 10.71
CA ASP A 5 24.72 -25.65 10.29
C ASP A 5 24.34 -24.18 10.54
N ASN A 6 24.62 -23.33 9.55
CA ASN A 6 24.30 -21.92 9.60
C ASN A 6 22.79 -21.74 9.33
N SER A 7 21.99 -22.09 10.30
CA SER A 7 20.54 -21.92 10.23
C SER A 7 20.08 -20.83 11.20
N ILE A 8 19.20 -19.95 10.73
CA ILE A 8 18.54 -18.92 11.54
C ILE A 8 17.10 -19.33 11.75
N ALA A 9 16.70 -19.48 13.02
CA ALA A 9 15.30 -19.72 13.37
C ALA A 9 14.56 -18.37 13.43
N PHE A 10 13.43 -18.29 12.70
CA PHE A 10 12.71 -17.05 12.50
C PHE A 10 11.21 -17.38 12.45
N HIS A 11 10.43 -16.96 13.43
CA HIS A 11 9.02 -17.32 13.57
C HIS A 11 8.73 -18.79 13.30
N GLY A 12 9.44 -19.69 13.98
CA GLY A 12 9.28 -21.12 13.81
C GLY A 12 9.72 -21.70 12.47
N LYS A 13 10.32 -20.90 11.59
CA LYS A 13 10.90 -21.33 10.31
C LYS A 13 12.42 -21.27 10.38
N THR A 14 13.08 -22.32 9.88
CA THR A 14 14.53 -22.39 9.79
C THR A 14 14.98 -21.98 8.40
N PHE A 15 15.82 -20.95 8.31
CA PHE A 15 16.45 -20.51 7.07
C PHE A 15 17.89 -21.01 7.06
N ARG A 16 18.24 -21.82 6.07
CA ARG A 16 19.62 -22.26 5.86
C ARG A 16 20.36 -21.20 5.04
N THR A 17 21.55 -20.82 5.53
CA THR A 17 22.43 -19.91 4.83
C THR A 17 23.68 -20.63 4.40
N SER A 18 24.14 -20.42 3.17
CA SER A 18 25.41 -20.92 2.65
C SER A 18 26.59 -20.00 3.00
N LEU A 19 26.43 -19.17 4.00
CA LEU A 19 27.41 -18.17 4.39
C LEU A 19 28.65 -18.76 4.99
N ARG A 20 29.77 -18.35 4.45
CA ARG A 20 31.10 -18.66 4.99
C ARG A 20 31.67 -17.59 5.93
N LYS A 21 31.01 -16.43 6.07
CA LYS A 21 31.52 -15.30 6.86
C LYS A 21 30.34 -14.47 7.38
N GLY A 22 30.30 -14.20 8.68
CA GLY A 22 29.41 -13.23 9.29
C GLY A 22 29.78 -11.79 8.92
N ILE A 23 28.89 -10.85 9.19
CA ILE A 23 29.18 -9.41 9.09
C ILE A 23 29.78 -8.91 10.41
N THR A 24 30.64 -7.90 10.32
CA THR A 24 31.17 -7.20 11.49
C THR A 24 30.11 -6.30 12.12
N ASP A 25 30.33 -5.88 13.37
CA ASP A 25 29.41 -4.93 14.03
C ASP A 25 29.32 -3.60 13.30
N ASP A 26 30.39 -3.16 12.65
CA ASP A 26 30.39 -1.90 11.90
C ASP A 26 29.62 -2.04 10.58
N GLU A 27 29.78 -3.16 9.84
CA GLU A 27 28.94 -3.47 8.68
C GLU A 27 27.45 -3.55 9.04
N TYR A 28 27.12 -4.14 10.20
CA TYR A 28 25.75 -4.15 10.71
C TYR A 28 25.22 -2.73 10.99
N LYS A 29 26.01 -1.91 11.70
CA LYS A 29 25.65 -0.51 11.97
C LYS A 29 25.43 0.28 10.68
N ASP A 30 26.28 0.07 9.66
CA ASP A 30 26.15 0.72 8.36
C ASP A 30 24.88 0.28 7.63
N ILE A 31 24.52 -0.99 7.64
CA ILE A 31 23.25 -1.51 7.10
C ILE A 31 22.07 -0.81 7.80
N VAL A 32 22.03 -0.79 9.12
CA VAL A 32 20.95 -0.17 9.91
C VAL A 32 20.88 1.33 9.67
N LYS A 33 22.03 2.03 9.67
CA LYS A 33 22.11 3.47 9.36
C LYS A 33 21.51 3.74 7.99
N HIS A 34 21.81 2.90 7.03
CA HIS A 34 21.39 3.02 5.65
C HIS A 34 19.89 2.78 5.48
N LEU A 35 19.32 1.79 6.16
CA LEU A 35 17.87 1.57 6.23
C LEU A 35 17.13 2.79 6.79
N LYS A 36 17.74 3.48 7.75
CA LYS A 36 17.17 4.67 8.39
C LYS A 36 17.45 5.97 7.63
N SER A 37 18.34 5.96 6.62
CA SER A 37 18.68 7.17 5.88
C SER A 37 17.50 7.68 5.05
N LYS A 38 17.36 9.00 4.99
CA LYS A 38 16.40 9.69 4.12
C LYS A 38 17.14 10.26 2.91
N PRO A 39 16.48 10.42 1.75
CA PRO A 39 17.06 11.17 0.62
C PRO A 39 17.28 12.64 1.00
N SER A 40 18.10 13.34 0.23
CA SER A 40 18.25 14.78 0.39
C SER A 40 16.95 15.51 0.02
N TRP A 41 16.75 16.71 0.57
CA TRP A 41 15.59 17.52 0.20
C TRP A 41 15.60 17.89 -1.30
N ASP A 42 16.78 18.11 -1.88
CA ASP A 42 16.93 18.38 -3.32
C ASP A 42 16.45 17.21 -4.18
N ASP A 43 16.72 15.96 -3.77
CA ASP A 43 16.23 14.77 -4.48
C ASP A 43 14.72 14.65 -4.36
N VAL A 44 14.17 14.95 -3.17
CA VAL A 44 12.71 14.99 -2.94
C VAL A 44 12.06 16.06 -3.82
N HIS A 45 12.63 17.26 -3.83
CA HIS A 45 12.11 18.38 -4.64
C HIS A 45 12.13 18.06 -6.14
N LYS A 46 13.22 17.46 -6.66
CA LYS A 46 13.29 16.97 -8.04
C LYS A 46 12.21 15.91 -8.32
N ASN A 47 11.97 15.02 -7.37
CA ASN A 47 10.92 14.01 -7.52
C ASN A 47 9.52 14.65 -7.58
N ILE A 48 9.24 15.64 -6.72
CA ILE A 48 7.98 16.41 -6.74
C ILE A 48 7.81 17.16 -8.08
N GLN A 49 8.85 17.82 -8.58
CA GLN A 49 8.81 18.49 -9.90
C GLN A 49 8.53 17.48 -11.02
N ASN A 50 9.15 16.30 -10.97
CA ASN A 50 8.86 15.25 -11.95
C ASN A 50 7.40 14.76 -11.86
N LEU A 51 6.85 14.64 -10.65
CA LEU A 51 5.43 14.31 -10.43
C LEU A 51 4.52 15.42 -11.00
N ALA A 52 4.83 16.70 -10.80
CA ALA A 52 4.09 17.81 -11.39
C ALA A 52 4.04 17.74 -12.93
N ASN A 53 5.10 17.24 -13.55
CA ASN A 53 5.22 17.02 -14.99
C ASN A 53 4.66 15.65 -15.46
N GLY A 54 3.81 15.00 -14.69
CA GLY A 54 3.17 13.73 -15.05
C GLY A 54 3.99 12.48 -14.77
N GLY A 55 5.11 12.59 -14.05
CA GLY A 55 5.86 11.43 -13.57
C GLY A 55 5.04 10.53 -12.65
N THR A 56 5.37 9.25 -12.60
CA THR A 56 4.64 8.26 -11.80
C THR A 56 5.47 7.58 -10.71
N SER A 57 6.73 7.97 -10.56
CA SER A 57 7.60 7.45 -9.49
C SER A 57 7.54 8.35 -8.27
N MET A 58 7.20 7.76 -7.13
CA MET A 58 7.19 8.42 -5.81
C MET A 58 8.34 7.94 -4.93
N SER A 59 9.45 7.46 -5.50
CA SER A 59 10.51 6.79 -4.72
C SER A 59 11.12 7.67 -3.64
N GLU A 60 11.54 8.88 -4.00
CA GLU A 60 12.22 9.79 -3.07
C GLU A 60 11.23 10.40 -2.07
N VAL A 61 10.02 10.73 -2.52
CA VAL A 61 8.91 11.14 -1.67
C VAL A 61 8.59 10.05 -0.62
N ASN A 62 8.43 8.81 -1.06
CA ASN A 62 8.14 7.70 -0.15
C ASN A 62 9.26 7.47 0.87
N ASN A 63 10.51 7.52 0.41
CA ASN A 63 11.66 7.31 1.27
C ASN A 63 11.88 8.46 2.27
N TYR A 64 11.41 9.66 1.95
CA TYR A 64 11.52 10.81 2.83
C TYR A 64 10.39 10.89 3.86
N PHE A 65 9.13 10.78 3.40
CA PHE A 65 7.96 11.03 4.25
C PHE A 65 7.43 9.77 4.94
N PHE A 66 7.51 8.60 4.30
CA PHE A 66 6.74 7.43 4.74
C PHE A 66 7.58 6.19 5.06
N LYS A 67 8.88 6.17 4.75
CA LYS A 67 9.72 4.98 4.84
C LYS A 67 9.72 4.34 6.23
N ASP A 68 9.85 5.14 7.28
CA ASP A 68 9.88 4.70 8.65
C ASP A 68 8.56 4.01 9.06
N LEU A 69 7.43 4.60 8.68
CA LEU A 69 6.11 4.02 8.93
C LEU A 69 5.88 2.76 8.10
N MET A 70 6.25 2.78 6.81
CA MET A 70 6.12 1.61 5.92
C MET A 70 6.96 0.43 6.41
N TYR A 71 8.09 0.68 7.04
CA TYR A 71 8.99 -0.35 7.54
C TYR A 71 8.52 -1.01 8.84
N ASN A 72 7.50 -0.45 9.51
CA ASN A 72 6.86 -1.05 10.67
C ASN A 72 5.70 -1.98 10.30
N VAL A 73 5.18 -1.92 9.07
CA VAL A 73 4.05 -2.75 8.64
C VAL A 73 4.48 -4.21 8.45
N ARG A 74 3.67 -5.13 8.97
CA ARG A 74 3.81 -6.58 8.75
C ARG A 74 2.89 -7.02 7.61
N ASN A 75 3.42 -7.77 6.66
CA ASN A 75 2.64 -8.35 5.57
C ASN A 75 2.27 -9.81 5.88
N GLY A 76 1.32 -10.01 6.76
CA GLY A 76 0.85 -11.29 7.25
C GLY A 76 1.11 -11.51 8.73
N GLN A 77 0.32 -12.37 9.35
CA GLN A 77 0.34 -12.66 10.78
C GLN A 77 1.72 -13.14 11.27
N ASP A 78 2.38 -13.99 10.49
CA ASP A 78 3.71 -14.57 10.81
C ASP A 78 4.87 -13.79 10.18
N ALA A 79 4.61 -12.58 9.64
CA ALA A 79 5.64 -11.78 9.02
C ALA A 79 6.27 -10.82 10.01
N TRP A 80 7.56 -10.51 9.80
CA TRP A 80 8.21 -9.40 10.48
C TRP A 80 8.11 -8.15 9.63
N SER A 81 8.03 -7.02 10.29
CA SER A 81 8.29 -5.74 9.63
C SER A 81 9.77 -5.64 9.24
N VAL A 82 10.09 -4.73 8.34
CA VAL A 82 11.49 -4.48 7.95
C VAL A 82 12.31 -4.03 9.15
N ASN A 83 11.74 -3.19 10.01
CA ASN A 83 12.42 -2.69 11.20
C ASN A 83 12.69 -3.79 12.23
N GLU A 84 11.74 -4.68 12.47
CA GLU A 84 11.94 -5.84 13.35
C GLU A 84 13.06 -6.77 12.83
N ALA A 85 13.00 -7.07 11.52
CA ALA A 85 13.97 -7.94 10.88
C ALA A 85 15.39 -7.41 10.97
N PHE A 86 15.59 -6.13 10.71
CA PHE A 86 16.91 -5.49 10.74
C PHE A 86 17.32 -5.02 12.14
N GLY A 87 16.43 -5.12 13.14
CA GLY A 87 16.78 -5.08 14.55
C GLY A 87 17.51 -6.34 15.02
N CYS A 88 17.48 -7.41 14.23
CA CYS A 88 18.14 -8.68 14.50
C CYS A 88 19.40 -8.82 13.63
N LYS A 89 20.59 -8.90 14.26
CA LYS A 89 21.87 -8.97 13.56
C LYS A 89 21.97 -10.20 12.66
N GLU A 90 21.45 -11.32 13.10
CA GLU A 90 21.46 -12.59 12.34
C GLU A 90 20.67 -12.48 11.04
N VAL A 91 19.58 -11.72 11.04
CA VAL A 91 18.78 -11.46 9.81
C VAL A 91 19.54 -10.53 8.88
N ALA A 92 20.20 -9.51 9.41
CA ALA A 92 21.04 -8.60 8.62
C ALA A 92 22.23 -9.35 8.00
N GLU A 93 22.84 -10.29 8.74
CA GLU A 93 23.87 -11.20 8.25
C GLU A 93 23.37 -12.08 7.11
N TYR A 94 22.21 -12.70 7.28
CA TYR A 94 21.60 -13.51 6.22
C TYR A 94 21.33 -12.68 4.96
N PHE A 95 20.85 -11.45 5.13
CA PHE A 95 20.63 -10.51 4.04
C PHE A 95 21.93 -10.15 3.30
N ALA A 96 22.94 -9.71 4.06
CA ALA A 96 24.26 -9.32 3.51
C ALA A 96 24.88 -10.45 2.70
N ALA A 97 24.73 -11.68 3.17
CA ALA A 97 25.20 -12.85 2.47
C ALA A 97 24.51 -13.16 1.15
N LYS A 98 23.19 -13.05 1.14
CA LYS A 98 22.43 -13.23 -0.09
C LYS A 98 22.78 -12.15 -1.12
N VAL A 99 23.05 -10.93 -0.67
CA VAL A 99 23.53 -9.83 -1.52
C VAL A 99 24.93 -10.16 -2.06
N ALA A 100 25.86 -10.64 -1.23
CA ALA A 100 27.20 -11.00 -1.63
C ALA A 100 27.24 -12.15 -2.66
N VAL A 101 26.39 -13.16 -2.50
CA VAL A 101 26.29 -14.27 -3.49
C VAL A 101 25.75 -13.79 -4.85
N ASN A 102 24.99 -12.70 -4.89
CA ASN A 102 24.42 -12.14 -6.09
C ASN A 102 25.17 -10.90 -6.61
N GLU A 103 26.44 -10.73 -6.28
CA GLU A 103 27.26 -9.55 -6.64
C GLU A 103 27.24 -9.21 -8.15
N LYS A 104 27.10 -10.22 -9.04
CA LYS A 104 26.92 -9.99 -10.47
C LYS A 104 25.62 -9.29 -10.84
N VAL A 105 24.59 -9.44 -10.01
CA VAL A 105 23.26 -8.84 -10.20
C VAL A 105 23.12 -7.55 -9.41
N PHE A 106 23.83 -7.44 -8.28
CA PHE A 106 23.80 -6.29 -7.35
C PHE A 106 25.22 -5.93 -6.94
N PRO A 107 25.96 -5.18 -7.75
CA PRO A 107 27.27 -4.73 -7.34
C PRO A 107 27.12 -3.85 -6.08
N LEU A 108 27.71 -4.27 -4.96
CA LEU A 108 27.90 -3.50 -3.72
C LEU A 108 28.49 -2.11 -3.97
N LYS A 109 29.10 -1.93 -5.16
CA LYS A 109 29.64 -0.71 -5.72
C LYS A 109 28.66 0.49 -5.75
N TYR A 110 27.36 0.25 -5.70
CA TYR A 110 26.33 1.32 -5.73
C TYR A 110 25.72 1.62 -4.37
N GLY A 111 26.31 1.10 -3.31
CA GLY A 111 25.81 1.26 -1.94
C GLY A 111 24.54 0.42 -1.69
N LEU A 112 24.48 -0.19 -0.53
CA LEU A 112 23.29 -0.94 -0.06
C LEU A 112 22.00 -0.11 -0.14
N SER A 113 22.10 1.23 -0.22
CA SER A 113 21.01 2.20 -0.12
C SER A 113 19.94 2.12 -1.17
N LYS A 114 20.33 2.09 -2.41
CA LYS A 114 19.36 2.13 -3.51
C LYS A 114 18.68 0.80 -3.75
N ASN A 115 19.24 -0.30 -3.24
CA ASN A 115 18.82 -1.65 -3.59
C ASN A 115 18.34 -2.52 -2.42
N VAL A 116 18.30 -2.01 -1.18
CA VAL A 116 17.88 -2.82 -0.02
C VAL A 116 16.51 -3.45 -0.26
N GLU A 117 15.54 -2.67 -0.75
CA GLU A 117 14.19 -3.18 -1.01
C GLU A 117 14.12 -4.19 -2.16
N SER A 118 14.85 -3.92 -3.25
CA SER A 118 14.96 -4.87 -4.37
C SER A 118 15.70 -6.12 -3.95
N SER A 119 16.73 -5.97 -3.13
CA SER A 119 17.53 -7.06 -2.58
C SER A 119 16.75 -7.90 -1.58
N LEU A 120 15.93 -7.30 -0.71
CA LEU A 120 15.01 -8.03 0.18
C LEU A 120 14.06 -8.93 -0.60
N ARG A 121 13.51 -8.44 -1.71
CA ARG A 121 12.63 -9.24 -2.60
C ARG A 121 13.38 -10.40 -3.27
N LEU A 122 14.59 -10.14 -3.76
CA LEU A 122 15.39 -11.12 -4.48
C LEU A 122 16.03 -12.16 -3.57
N CYS A 123 16.37 -11.77 -2.35
CA CYS A 123 16.87 -12.70 -1.33
C CYS A 123 15.81 -13.69 -0.84
N GLY A 124 14.55 -13.54 -1.26
CA GLY A 124 13.48 -14.44 -0.86
C GLY A 124 13.07 -14.29 0.62
N ILE A 125 13.48 -13.19 1.28
CA ILE A 125 13.00 -12.83 2.62
C ILE A 125 11.55 -12.38 2.47
N ARG A 126 10.67 -13.36 2.22
CA ARG A 126 9.24 -13.10 2.00
C ARG A 126 8.54 -12.57 3.26
N CYS A 127 9.15 -12.78 4.41
CA CYS A 127 8.64 -12.36 5.70
C CYS A 127 8.92 -10.88 6.05
N CYS A 128 9.70 -10.14 5.26
CA CYS A 128 10.05 -8.74 5.51
C CYS A 128 9.72 -7.88 4.29
N ARG A 129 8.45 -7.74 3.97
CA ARG A 129 8.00 -6.92 2.84
C ARG A 129 7.41 -5.63 3.35
N LYS A 130 7.88 -4.50 2.84
CA LYS A 130 7.14 -3.25 3.01
C LYS A 130 5.85 -3.26 2.17
N PRO A 131 4.82 -2.55 2.58
CA PRO A 131 3.62 -2.36 1.76
C PRO A 131 3.98 -1.64 0.45
N SER A 132 3.21 -1.92 -0.58
CA SER A 132 3.40 -1.28 -1.89
C SER A 132 2.57 -0.01 -2.00
N GLN A 133 3.09 0.98 -2.73
CA GLN A 133 2.28 2.12 -3.16
C GLN A 133 1.21 1.70 -4.16
N PHE A 134 0.06 2.34 -4.07
CA PHE A 134 -0.97 2.21 -5.10
C PHE A 134 -0.48 2.87 -6.40
N PRO A 135 -0.69 2.27 -7.59
CA PRO A 135 -0.14 2.80 -8.83
C PRO A 135 -0.83 4.11 -9.24
N LEU A 136 -0.06 5.19 -9.44
CA LEU A 136 -0.59 6.49 -9.90
C LEU A 136 -1.37 6.37 -11.23
N LYS A 137 -0.89 5.52 -12.16
CA LYS A 137 -1.59 5.28 -13.44
C LYS A 137 -3.00 4.73 -13.24
N ALA A 138 -3.22 3.92 -12.22
CA ALA A 138 -4.56 3.41 -11.89
C ALA A 138 -5.45 4.51 -11.31
N CYS A 139 -4.86 5.40 -10.50
CA CYS A 139 -5.59 6.56 -10.00
C CYS A 139 -6.03 7.47 -11.15
N HIS A 140 -5.12 7.80 -12.07
CA HIS A 140 -5.46 8.62 -13.24
C HIS A 140 -6.54 7.99 -14.10
N MET A 141 -6.49 6.68 -14.37
CA MET A 141 -7.53 5.98 -15.11
C MET A 141 -8.92 6.16 -14.50
N ILE A 142 -9.03 6.09 -13.18
CA ILE A 142 -10.31 6.29 -12.48
C ILE A 142 -10.72 7.77 -12.47
N LEU A 143 -9.77 8.69 -12.26
CA LEU A 143 -10.06 10.13 -12.29
C LEU A 143 -10.43 10.61 -13.67
N ASP A 144 -9.80 10.11 -14.75
CA ASP A 144 -10.11 10.45 -16.13
C ASP A 144 -11.52 9.98 -16.51
N GLU A 145 -11.97 8.86 -15.96
CA GLU A 145 -13.29 8.30 -16.24
C GLU A 145 -14.41 8.96 -15.42
N PHE A 146 -14.18 9.26 -14.13
CA PHE A 146 -15.25 9.64 -13.21
C PHE A 146 -15.17 11.08 -12.70
N LEU A 147 -14.03 11.75 -12.84
CA LEU A 147 -13.81 13.16 -12.52
C LEU A 147 -13.03 13.88 -13.64
N PRO A 148 -13.47 13.79 -14.93
CA PRO A 148 -12.72 14.38 -16.03
C PRO A 148 -12.57 15.89 -15.90
N ASP A 149 -13.60 16.57 -15.40
CA ASP A 149 -13.67 18.03 -15.27
C ASP A 149 -13.38 18.52 -13.83
N GLY A 150 -13.02 17.62 -12.92
CA GLY A 150 -12.82 17.91 -11.51
C GLY A 150 -13.96 17.44 -10.63
N GLY A 151 -13.92 17.79 -9.35
CA GLY A 151 -14.92 17.41 -8.36
C GLY A 151 -14.34 16.98 -7.03
N VAL A 152 -15.16 16.43 -6.15
CA VAL A 152 -14.81 16.03 -4.80
C VAL A 152 -14.57 14.52 -4.73
N TRP A 153 -13.36 14.14 -4.35
CA TRP A 153 -12.96 12.74 -4.15
C TRP A 153 -12.79 12.43 -2.67
N TYR A 154 -13.46 11.40 -2.17
CA TYR A 154 -13.23 10.82 -0.85
C TYR A 154 -12.43 9.52 -0.93
N ASP A 155 -11.35 9.43 -0.15
CA ASP A 155 -10.51 8.24 0.02
C ASP A 155 -10.63 7.71 1.46
N PRO A 156 -11.41 6.65 1.70
CA PRO A 156 -11.64 6.08 3.03
C PRO A 156 -10.39 5.54 3.75
N CYS A 157 -9.35 5.18 2.99
CA CYS A 157 -8.12 4.59 3.52
C CYS A 157 -6.95 5.16 2.75
N MET A 158 -6.48 6.36 3.12
CA MET A 158 -5.54 7.16 2.33
C MET A 158 -4.22 6.44 2.01
N GLY A 159 -3.76 5.58 2.93
CA GLY A 159 -2.48 4.90 2.79
C GLY A 159 -1.33 5.90 2.55
N TRP A 160 -0.37 5.50 1.75
CA TRP A 160 0.92 6.19 1.60
C TRP A 160 0.90 7.37 0.60
N GLY A 161 -0.23 8.01 0.39
CA GLY A 161 -0.37 9.26 -0.36
C GLY A 161 -0.39 9.18 -1.89
N ALA A 162 -0.35 7.99 -2.49
CA ALA A 162 -0.37 7.88 -3.95
C ALA A 162 -1.66 8.42 -4.56
N ARG A 163 -2.81 8.13 -3.96
CA ARG A 163 -4.11 8.60 -4.44
C ARG A 163 -4.25 10.12 -4.28
N MET A 164 -3.78 10.66 -3.15
CA MET A 164 -3.68 12.12 -2.95
C MET A 164 -2.74 12.79 -3.96
N THR A 165 -1.60 12.16 -4.27
CA THR A 165 -0.68 12.65 -5.31
C THR A 165 -1.36 12.71 -6.67
N ALA A 166 -2.15 11.71 -7.03
CA ALA A 166 -2.89 11.72 -8.30
C ALA A 166 -3.95 12.84 -8.35
N ALA A 167 -4.64 13.10 -7.24
CA ALA A 167 -5.56 14.23 -7.13
C ALA A 167 -4.82 15.57 -7.34
N TRP A 168 -3.69 15.75 -6.66
CA TRP A 168 -2.85 16.92 -6.84
C TRP A 168 -2.33 17.08 -8.29
N GLN A 169 -1.87 15.99 -8.92
CA GLN A 169 -1.44 16.02 -10.33
C GLN A 169 -2.57 16.45 -11.28
N LYS A 170 -3.80 16.03 -11.04
CA LYS A 170 -4.96 16.48 -11.82
C LYS A 170 -5.19 17.99 -11.65
N THR A 171 -5.07 18.49 -10.42
CA THR A 171 -5.19 19.92 -10.13
C THR A 171 -4.09 20.73 -10.82
N VAL A 172 -2.84 20.26 -10.79
CA VAL A 172 -1.72 20.89 -11.53
C VAL A 172 -2.03 20.99 -13.02
N ASN A 173 -2.68 19.97 -13.59
CA ASN A 173 -3.06 19.91 -15.00
C ASN A 173 -4.40 20.59 -15.32
N GLY A 174 -4.97 21.34 -14.40
CA GLY A 174 -6.13 22.20 -14.64
C GLY A 174 -7.50 21.61 -14.30
N CYS A 175 -7.57 20.40 -13.73
CA CYS A 175 -8.79 19.84 -13.19
C CYS A 175 -8.91 20.18 -11.70
N ASP A 176 -9.96 20.86 -11.28
CA ASP A 176 -10.16 21.23 -9.87
C ASP A 176 -10.64 20.03 -9.05
N ILE A 177 -9.70 19.34 -8.41
CA ILE A 177 -9.99 18.20 -7.51
C ILE A 177 -9.87 18.64 -6.06
N THR A 178 -10.97 18.50 -5.32
CA THR A 178 -10.95 18.56 -3.85
C THR A 178 -10.81 17.13 -3.29
N TYR A 179 -9.79 16.90 -2.47
CA TYR A 179 -9.49 15.59 -1.90
C TYR A 179 -9.87 15.52 -0.43
N PHE A 180 -10.77 14.60 -0.07
CA PHE A 180 -11.09 14.23 1.30
C PHE A 180 -10.50 12.88 1.62
N GLY A 181 -9.92 12.72 2.80
CA GLY A 181 -9.35 11.44 3.17
C GLY A 181 -9.40 11.16 4.67
N THR A 182 -9.57 9.89 5.01
CA THR A 182 -9.48 9.39 6.38
C THR A 182 -8.44 8.29 6.49
N ASP A 183 -7.77 8.20 7.62
CA ASP A 183 -6.91 7.08 8.01
C ASP A 183 -6.85 6.98 9.53
N THR A 184 -6.77 5.77 10.07
CA THR A 184 -6.69 5.53 11.52
C THR A 184 -5.28 5.73 12.07
N ASN A 185 -4.26 5.78 11.22
CA ASN A 185 -2.88 6.00 11.63
C ASN A 185 -2.59 7.51 11.76
N LYS A 186 -2.53 8.00 13.01
CA LYS A 186 -2.26 9.41 13.30
C LYS A 186 -0.94 9.89 12.69
N ALA A 187 0.14 9.14 12.88
CA ALA A 187 1.45 9.51 12.35
C ALA A 187 1.44 9.60 10.82
N LEU A 188 0.70 8.71 10.14
CA LEU A 188 0.52 8.76 8.70
C LEU A 188 -0.25 10.02 8.27
N CYS A 189 -1.33 10.39 8.97
CA CYS A 189 -2.08 11.62 8.67
C CYS A 189 -1.19 12.87 8.80
N GLU A 190 -0.38 12.95 9.85
CA GLU A 190 0.60 14.03 10.04
C GLU A 190 1.61 14.10 8.89
N ARG A 191 2.17 12.95 8.48
CA ARG A 191 3.09 12.86 7.33
C ARG A 191 2.44 13.22 6.00
N LEU A 192 1.16 12.88 5.80
CA LEU A 192 0.42 13.26 4.60
C LEU A 192 0.22 14.78 4.54
N ILE A 193 -0.03 15.44 5.67
CA ILE A 193 -0.14 16.90 5.77
C ILE A 193 1.23 17.54 5.46
N GLU A 194 2.32 17.04 6.04
CA GLU A 194 3.68 17.51 5.71
C GLU A 194 3.97 17.36 4.21
N TYR A 195 3.60 16.22 3.64
CA TYR A 195 3.84 15.93 2.23
C TYR A 195 3.03 16.85 1.31
N VAL A 196 1.72 17.01 1.55
CA VAL A 196 0.91 17.88 0.71
C VAL A 196 1.34 19.34 0.82
N THR A 197 1.81 19.78 1.98
CA THR A 197 2.41 21.11 2.18
C THR A 197 3.66 21.28 1.32
N ALA A 198 4.44 20.21 1.10
CA ALA A 198 5.60 20.25 0.21
C ALA A 198 5.23 20.24 -1.30
N LEU A 199 4.05 19.73 -1.65
CA LEU A 199 3.52 19.74 -3.02
C LEU A 199 3.04 21.13 -3.45
N CYS A 200 2.40 21.88 -2.55
CA CYS A 200 1.72 23.14 -2.85
C CYS A 200 2.62 24.19 -3.53
N PRO A 201 3.89 24.43 -3.10
CA PRO A 201 4.73 25.46 -3.70
C PRO A 201 5.20 25.19 -5.14
N VAL A 202 4.99 23.98 -5.65
CA VAL A 202 5.45 23.56 -6.99
C VAL A 202 4.51 24.03 -8.10
N THR A 203 3.34 24.52 -7.75
CA THR A 203 2.32 24.98 -8.69
C THR A 203 1.60 26.23 -8.18
N ASP A 204 1.14 27.08 -9.09
CA ASP A 204 0.27 28.22 -8.78
C ASP A 204 -1.20 27.79 -8.56
N LYS A 205 -1.51 26.52 -8.78
CA LYS A 205 -2.86 25.99 -8.60
C LYS A 205 -3.11 25.63 -7.14
N ALA A 206 -4.18 26.13 -6.57
CA ALA A 206 -4.62 25.75 -5.25
C ALA A 206 -5.10 24.30 -5.24
N PHE A 207 -4.51 23.46 -4.40
CA PHE A 207 -5.00 22.10 -4.15
C PHE A 207 -5.80 22.08 -2.85
N HIS A 208 -7.08 21.76 -2.96
CA HIS A 208 -8.00 21.70 -1.82
C HIS A 208 -8.04 20.28 -1.24
N PHE A 209 -7.82 20.16 0.06
CA PHE A 209 -7.84 18.86 0.73
C PHE A 209 -8.36 18.95 2.17
N SER A 210 -8.87 17.83 2.68
CA SER A 210 -9.19 17.62 4.09
C SER A 210 -8.73 16.22 4.49
N ILE A 211 -7.70 16.15 5.33
CA ILE A 211 -7.14 14.92 5.88
C ILE A 211 -7.59 14.80 7.33
N ARG A 212 -8.21 13.67 7.68
CA ARG A 212 -8.69 13.42 9.05
C ARG A 212 -8.08 12.14 9.61
N HIS A 213 -7.53 12.23 10.81
CA HIS A 213 -7.25 11.08 11.65
C HIS A 213 -8.58 10.55 12.19
N ALA A 214 -9.18 9.63 11.48
CA ALA A 214 -10.48 9.05 11.82
C ALA A 214 -10.63 7.69 11.13
N SER A 215 -11.45 6.82 11.69
CA SER A 215 -11.86 5.60 11.01
C SER A 215 -12.80 5.93 9.85
N SER A 216 -12.68 5.22 8.74
CA SER A 216 -13.66 5.29 7.64
C SER A 216 -15.05 4.78 8.05
N THR A 217 -15.12 4.09 9.20
CA THR A 217 -16.38 3.63 9.80
C THR A 217 -17.12 4.75 10.53
N ASP A 218 -16.42 5.83 10.92
CA ASP A 218 -16.97 6.98 11.61
C ASP A 218 -17.59 7.95 10.61
N LEU A 219 -18.86 8.30 10.83
CA LEU A 219 -19.57 9.21 9.94
C LEU A 219 -19.05 10.65 10.10
N GLN A 220 -18.62 11.23 8.99
CA GLN A 220 -18.27 12.64 8.88
C GLN A 220 -19.50 13.41 8.35
N GLU A 221 -20.30 13.97 9.24
CA GLU A 221 -21.61 14.57 8.88
C GLU A 221 -21.49 15.70 7.86
N ASP A 222 -20.42 16.48 7.94
CA ASP A 222 -20.15 17.60 7.05
C ASP A 222 -19.76 17.20 5.62
N TRP A 223 -19.57 15.90 5.35
CA TRP A 223 -19.28 15.36 3.99
C TRP A 223 -20.49 14.74 3.31
N ILE A 224 -21.63 14.60 4.01
CA ILE A 224 -22.85 13.99 3.46
C ILE A 224 -23.31 14.74 2.19
N ASN A 225 -23.54 13.98 1.11
CA ASN A 225 -23.96 14.47 -0.22
C ASN A 225 -23.02 15.52 -0.87
N LYS A 226 -21.72 15.49 -0.53
CA LYS A 226 -20.75 16.44 -1.10
C LYS A 226 -19.74 15.79 -2.04
N VAL A 227 -19.68 14.47 -2.10
CA VAL A 227 -18.65 13.70 -2.79
C VAL A 227 -19.15 13.23 -4.15
N ASP A 228 -18.33 13.38 -5.19
CA ASP A 228 -18.63 12.90 -6.54
C ASP A 228 -18.07 11.50 -6.77
N LEU A 229 -16.89 11.19 -6.18
CA LEU A 229 -16.21 9.91 -6.28
C LEU A 229 -15.70 9.45 -4.91
N CYS A 230 -16.10 8.27 -4.46
CA CYS A 230 -15.36 7.51 -3.43
C CYS A 230 -14.42 6.54 -4.13
N PHE A 231 -13.11 6.66 -3.92
CA PHE A 231 -12.15 5.71 -4.48
C PHE A 231 -11.06 5.38 -3.49
N THR A 232 -10.91 4.07 -3.23
CA THR A 232 -9.91 3.56 -2.29
C THR A 232 -9.43 2.16 -2.65
N SER A 233 -8.33 1.76 -2.02
CA SER A 233 -7.91 0.38 -1.85
C SER A 233 -7.92 0.12 -0.34
N PRO A 234 -8.95 -0.52 0.19
CA PRO A 234 -9.07 -0.76 1.62
C PRO A 234 -8.04 -1.78 2.09
N PRO A 235 -7.73 -1.85 3.39
CA PRO A 235 -6.98 -2.95 3.94
C PRO A 235 -7.74 -4.27 3.71
N TYR A 236 -7.03 -5.30 3.20
CA TYR A 236 -7.63 -6.61 2.97
C TYR A 236 -7.60 -7.43 4.27
N PHE A 237 -8.65 -8.21 4.49
CA PHE A 237 -8.75 -9.08 5.66
C PHE A 237 -7.49 -9.95 5.83
N ASN A 238 -6.86 -9.90 7.02
CA ASN A 238 -5.74 -10.77 7.42
C ASN A 238 -4.55 -10.81 6.42
N PHE A 239 -4.36 -9.71 5.65
CA PHE A 239 -3.29 -9.63 4.65
C PHE A 239 -2.17 -8.68 5.05
N GLU A 240 -2.51 -7.53 5.64
CA GLU A 240 -1.57 -6.53 6.13
C GLU A 240 -1.94 -6.14 7.57
N TYR A 241 -0.94 -6.13 8.45
CA TYR A 241 -1.10 -5.70 9.84
C TYR A 241 -0.40 -4.36 10.01
N TYR A 242 -1.20 -3.35 10.24
CA TYR A 242 -0.75 -1.99 10.50
C TYR A 242 -0.62 -1.75 12.00
N GLU A 243 0.33 -0.90 12.40
CA GLU A 243 0.41 -0.44 13.79
C GLU A 243 -0.75 0.51 14.12
N GLY A 244 -1.27 0.42 15.35
CA GLY A 244 -2.29 1.28 15.89
C GLY A 244 -3.45 0.51 16.53
N ASP A 245 -4.18 1.19 17.41
CA ASP A 245 -5.27 0.57 18.17
C ASP A 245 -6.55 0.37 17.34
N ASP A 246 -6.75 1.19 16.30
CA ASP A 246 -7.95 1.23 15.46
C ASP A 246 -7.78 0.61 14.08
N THR A 247 -6.91 -0.40 13.97
CA THR A 247 -6.73 -1.12 12.71
C THR A 247 -7.95 -1.97 12.37
N SER A 248 -8.30 -2.06 11.09
CA SER A 248 -9.44 -2.85 10.61
C SER A 248 -9.34 -4.35 10.88
N CYS A 249 -8.14 -4.84 11.14
CA CYS A 249 -7.86 -6.26 11.39
C CYS A 249 -6.78 -6.40 12.44
N LYS A 250 -7.12 -7.05 13.55
CA LYS A 250 -6.19 -7.49 14.62
C LYS A 250 -5.98 -9.01 14.50
N GLU A 251 -5.00 -9.55 15.21
CA GLU A 251 -4.64 -10.98 15.11
C GLU A 251 -5.82 -11.93 15.35
N ASP A 252 -6.77 -11.56 16.24
CA ASP A 252 -7.94 -12.35 16.61
C ASP A 252 -9.22 -11.95 15.86
N THR A 253 -9.14 -11.05 14.88
CA THR A 253 -10.31 -10.59 14.14
C THR A 253 -10.83 -11.71 13.23
N THR A 254 -12.09 -12.12 13.39
CA THR A 254 -12.73 -13.06 12.46
C THR A 254 -13.12 -12.34 11.16
N TYR A 255 -13.35 -13.13 10.11
CA TYR A 255 -13.78 -12.56 8.82
C TYR A 255 -15.15 -11.85 8.92
N GLU A 256 -16.06 -12.42 9.70
CA GLU A 256 -17.39 -11.84 9.93
C GLU A 256 -17.30 -10.54 10.75
N ASP A 257 -16.42 -10.51 11.77
CA ASP A 257 -16.19 -9.29 12.55
C ASP A 257 -15.56 -8.19 11.69
N TRP A 258 -14.61 -8.55 10.81
CA TRP A 258 -14.01 -7.60 9.87
C TRP A 258 -15.06 -7.04 8.89
N LYS A 259 -15.95 -7.89 8.35
CA LYS A 259 -17.05 -7.42 7.51
C LYS A 259 -17.98 -6.48 8.26
N ALA A 260 -18.45 -6.90 9.43
CA ALA A 260 -19.41 -6.14 10.22
C ALA A 260 -18.82 -4.84 10.80
N GLY A 261 -17.57 -4.90 11.28
CA GLY A 261 -16.90 -3.77 11.94
C GLY A 261 -16.23 -2.79 11.00
N PHE A 262 -15.85 -3.22 9.79
CA PHE A 262 -15.11 -2.37 8.86
C PHE A 262 -15.79 -2.25 7.49
N LEU A 263 -15.99 -3.35 6.77
CA LEU A 263 -16.41 -3.31 5.38
C LEU A 263 -17.80 -2.68 5.21
N VAL A 264 -18.78 -3.15 5.99
CA VAL A 264 -20.17 -2.66 5.94
C VAL A 264 -20.26 -1.18 6.30
N PRO A 265 -19.77 -0.71 7.46
CA PRO A 265 -19.91 0.70 7.83
C PRO A 265 -19.14 1.63 6.89
N THR A 266 -17.97 1.24 6.37
CA THR A 266 -17.21 2.05 5.41
C THR A 266 -18.00 2.23 4.10
N ILE A 267 -18.55 1.16 3.52
CA ILE A 267 -19.35 1.23 2.29
C ILE A 267 -20.63 2.05 2.53
N LYS A 268 -21.28 1.91 3.69
CA LYS A 268 -22.45 2.73 4.09
C LYS A 268 -22.11 4.22 4.14
N ASN A 269 -20.95 4.58 4.71
CA ASN A 269 -20.52 5.96 4.78
C ASN A 269 -20.20 6.52 3.40
N CYS A 270 -19.53 5.75 2.52
CA CYS A 270 -19.34 6.12 1.11
C CYS A 270 -20.68 6.43 0.43
N TYR A 271 -21.71 5.60 0.67
CA TYR A 271 -23.05 5.85 0.09
C TYR A 271 -23.67 7.18 0.56
N LYS A 272 -23.51 7.49 1.86
CA LYS A 272 -24.03 8.74 2.42
C LYS A 272 -23.29 9.98 1.92
N TYR A 273 -21.96 9.89 1.73
CA TYR A 273 -21.15 11.02 1.25
C TYR A 273 -21.37 11.33 -0.22
N LEU A 274 -21.63 10.31 -1.03
CA LEU A 274 -21.82 10.49 -2.47
C LEU A 274 -23.09 11.29 -2.77
N LYS A 275 -22.95 12.23 -3.71
CA LYS A 275 -24.05 12.88 -4.39
C LYS A 275 -24.84 11.86 -5.19
N ASP A 276 -26.03 12.23 -5.65
CA ASP A 276 -26.80 11.44 -6.60
C ASP A 276 -25.99 11.19 -7.88
N ASN A 277 -26.03 9.97 -8.39
CA ASN A 277 -25.18 9.47 -9.48
C ASN A 277 -23.68 9.42 -9.19
N GLY A 278 -23.26 9.72 -7.96
CA GLY A 278 -21.86 9.58 -7.53
C GLY A 278 -21.39 8.12 -7.60
N VAL A 279 -20.09 7.94 -7.72
CA VAL A 279 -19.45 6.66 -7.97
C VAL A 279 -18.64 6.19 -6.80
N LEU A 280 -18.75 4.89 -6.45
CA LEU A 280 -17.81 4.18 -5.59
C LEU A 280 -16.91 3.29 -6.47
N ALA A 281 -15.61 3.56 -6.46
CA ALA A 281 -14.56 2.74 -7.07
C ALA A 281 -13.80 2.02 -5.96
N TRP A 282 -13.94 0.69 -5.87
CA TRP A 282 -13.46 -0.12 -4.75
C TRP A 282 -12.43 -1.13 -5.22
N ASN A 283 -11.14 -0.89 -4.90
CA ASN A 283 -10.06 -1.78 -5.35
C ASN A 283 -9.91 -2.95 -4.39
N ILE A 284 -10.20 -4.14 -4.84
CA ILE A 284 -10.16 -5.34 -4.02
C ILE A 284 -9.91 -6.61 -4.84
N LYS A 285 -9.44 -7.67 -4.19
CA LYS A 285 -9.34 -9.03 -4.73
C LYS A 285 -9.65 -10.04 -3.65
N ASP A 286 -9.96 -11.25 -4.04
CA ASP A 286 -9.98 -12.38 -3.13
C ASP A 286 -8.57 -12.71 -2.65
N ILE A 287 -8.44 -13.11 -1.42
CA ILE A 287 -7.15 -13.48 -0.82
C ILE A 287 -7.17 -14.93 -0.36
N TYR A 288 -5.97 -15.53 -0.37
CA TYR A 288 -5.75 -16.87 0.14
C TYR A 288 -4.79 -16.81 1.31
N THR A 289 -5.31 -17.04 2.50
CA THR A 289 -4.54 -17.09 3.75
C THR A 289 -4.99 -18.29 4.58
N ASN A 290 -4.06 -18.91 5.31
CA ASN A 290 -4.35 -20.04 6.20
C ASN A 290 -5.13 -21.18 5.50
N LYS A 291 -4.75 -21.50 4.24
CA LYS A 291 -5.39 -22.53 3.40
C LYS A 291 -6.86 -22.25 3.04
N THR A 292 -7.33 -21.02 3.21
CA THR A 292 -8.72 -20.61 2.93
C THR A 292 -8.73 -19.47 1.93
N TRP A 293 -9.65 -19.52 0.95
CA TRP A 293 -10.02 -18.41 0.11
C TRP A 293 -11.08 -17.56 0.81
N TRP A 294 -10.83 -16.24 0.86
CA TRP A 294 -11.76 -15.25 1.39
C TRP A 294 -12.39 -14.49 0.23
N PRO A 295 -13.74 -14.50 0.08
CA PRO A 295 -14.43 -13.99 -1.11
C PRO A 295 -14.70 -12.48 -1.02
N LEU A 296 -13.65 -11.68 -0.80
CA LEU A 296 -13.76 -10.22 -0.57
C LEU A 296 -14.44 -9.49 -1.72
N VAL A 297 -14.26 -9.96 -2.96
CA VAL A 297 -14.87 -9.36 -4.15
C VAL A 297 -16.38 -9.53 -4.12
N ASN A 298 -16.87 -10.75 -3.93
CA ASN A 298 -18.31 -11.03 -3.93
C ASN A 298 -18.99 -10.38 -2.73
N ASP A 299 -18.39 -10.47 -1.54
CA ASP A 299 -18.93 -9.85 -0.33
C ASP A 299 -19.01 -8.32 -0.46
N SER A 300 -17.99 -7.68 -1.06
CA SER A 300 -18.05 -6.24 -1.33
C SER A 300 -19.20 -5.87 -2.28
N ILE A 301 -19.43 -6.69 -3.32
CA ILE A 301 -20.54 -6.47 -4.27
C ILE A 301 -21.89 -6.59 -3.57
N GLU A 302 -22.10 -7.64 -2.78
CA GLU A 302 -23.37 -7.86 -2.10
C GLU A 302 -23.63 -6.79 -1.01
N ILE A 303 -22.62 -6.43 -0.23
CA ILE A 303 -22.72 -5.36 0.78
C ILE A 303 -23.04 -4.01 0.12
N ALA A 304 -22.37 -3.67 -0.99
CA ALA A 304 -22.64 -2.43 -1.69
C ALA A 304 -24.08 -2.39 -2.23
N LYS A 305 -24.58 -3.49 -2.81
CA LYS A 305 -25.99 -3.61 -3.24
C LYS A 305 -26.97 -3.42 -2.08
N GLN A 306 -26.70 -4.03 -0.93
CA GLN A 306 -27.52 -3.88 0.28
C GLN A 306 -27.52 -2.44 0.81
N CYS A 307 -26.44 -1.68 0.56
CA CYS A 307 -26.35 -0.26 0.88
C CYS A 307 -27.08 0.66 -0.12
N GLY A 308 -27.62 0.12 -1.23
CA GLY A 308 -28.35 0.88 -2.26
C GLY A 308 -27.53 1.18 -3.52
N PHE A 309 -26.34 0.68 -3.65
CA PHE A 309 -25.53 0.84 -4.87
C PHE A 309 -25.99 -0.09 -6.00
N GLU A 310 -25.86 0.39 -7.24
CA GLU A 310 -25.88 -0.43 -8.45
C GLU A 310 -24.46 -0.87 -8.80
N TYR A 311 -24.23 -2.17 -8.94
CA TYR A 311 -22.97 -2.69 -9.45
C TYR A 311 -22.90 -2.55 -10.97
N VAL A 312 -21.96 -1.78 -11.48
CA VAL A 312 -21.81 -1.46 -12.91
C VAL A 312 -20.77 -2.35 -13.61
N GLY A 313 -19.87 -2.97 -12.84
CA GLY A 313 -18.80 -3.78 -13.39
C GLY A 313 -17.46 -3.46 -12.72
N TYR A 314 -16.36 -3.73 -13.41
CA TYR A 314 -15.02 -3.49 -12.83
C TYR A 314 -14.03 -2.98 -13.88
N ARG A 315 -12.90 -2.41 -13.38
CA ARG A 315 -11.72 -2.07 -14.17
C ARG A 315 -10.57 -2.97 -13.76
N THR A 316 -9.73 -3.36 -14.72
CA THR A 316 -8.55 -4.18 -14.46
C THR A 316 -7.27 -3.37 -14.58
N LEU A 317 -6.29 -3.67 -13.73
CA LEU A 317 -4.96 -3.05 -13.77
C LEU A 317 -4.03 -3.76 -14.78
N LYS A 318 -4.55 -4.25 -15.91
CA LYS A 318 -3.84 -5.14 -16.88
C LYS A 318 -2.49 -4.64 -17.38
N ASN A 319 -2.22 -3.33 -17.35
CA ASN A 319 -0.97 -2.75 -17.87
C ASN A 319 0.09 -2.48 -16.79
N ILE A 320 -0.20 -2.79 -15.55
CA ILE A 320 0.74 -2.64 -14.45
C ILE A 320 1.36 -4.00 -14.23
N LYS A 321 2.40 -4.33 -15.01
CA LYS A 321 3.21 -5.52 -14.76
C LYS A 321 3.79 -5.40 -13.34
N ARG A 322 3.14 -6.05 -12.38
CA ARG A 322 3.79 -6.32 -11.10
C ARG A 322 4.95 -7.28 -11.41
N ALA A 323 6.11 -7.01 -10.84
CA ALA A 323 7.32 -7.81 -11.01
C ALA A 323 7.22 -9.24 -10.41
N TYR A 324 6.01 -9.70 -10.11
CA TYR A 324 5.73 -11.04 -9.64
C TYR A 324 5.39 -11.94 -10.83
N GLY A 325 6.45 -12.32 -11.55
CA GLY A 325 6.35 -13.41 -12.50
C GLY A 325 5.97 -14.70 -11.76
N THR A 326 5.26 -15.56 -12.46
CA THR A 326 4.84 -16.92 -12.11
C THR A 326 5.99 -17.91 -11.84
N ARG A 327 7.22 -17.44 -11.58
CA ARG A 327 8.37 -18.28 -11.28
C ARG A 327 8.27 -18.86 -9.88
N GLY A 328 8.06 -20.15 -9.80
CA GLY A 328 8.04 -20.93 -8.55
C GLY A 328 6.65 -21.26 -8.01
N LEU A 329 5.62 -21.22 -8.83
CA LEU A 329 4.31 -21.73 -8.47
C LEU A 329 4.37 -23.26 -8.33
N THR A 330 4.07 -23.78 -7.13
CA THR A 330 3.75 -25.20 -6.90
C THR A 330 2.44 -25.55 -7.60
N GLU A 331 2.13 -26.84 -7.81
CA GLU A 331 0.82 -27.27 -8.33
C GLU A 331 -0.33 -26.70 -7.49
N GLU A 332 -0.16 -26.60 -6.17
CA GLU A 332 -1.10 -25.95 -5.24
C GLU A 332 -1.29 -24.44 -5.55
N THR A 333 -0.23 -23.75 -5.96
CA THR A 333 -0.30 -22.33 -6.36
C THR A 333 -0.88 -22.16 -7.76
N LYS A 334 -0.74 -23.13 -8.65
CA LYS A 334 -1.42 -23.12 -9.96
C LYS A 334 -2.92 -23.30 -9.79
N THR A 335 -3.36 -24.16 -8.86
CA THR A 335 -4.77 -24.30 -8.50
C THR A 335 -5.35 -23.00 -7.92
N LYS A 336 -4.54 -22.22 -7.19
CA LYS A 336 -4.91 -20.87 -6.69
C LYS A 336 -5.15 -19.87 -7.82
N GLY A 337 -4.45 -20.01 -8.94
CA GLY A 337 -4.65 -19.18 -10.15
C GLY A 337 -5.98 -19.41 -10.87
N MET A 338 -6.77 -20.42 -10.45
CA MET A 338 -8.11 -20.67 -11.00
C MET A 338 -9.21 -19.83 -10.35
N ASN A 339 -8.93 -19.10 -9.23
CA ASN A 339 -9.91 -18.16 -8.69
C ASN A 339 -10.00 -16.93 -9.60
N PRO A 340 -11.16 -16.64 -10.23
CA PRO A 340 -11.33 -15.53 -11.15
C PRO A 340 -11.19 -14.16 -10.48
N ASN A 341 -11.22 -14.11 -9.15
CA ASN A 341 -11.10 -12.91 -8.34
C ASN A 341 -9.73 -12.78 -7.63
N ALA A 342 -8.75 -13.62 -7.98
CA ALA A 342 -7.39 -13.56 -7.42
C ALA A 342 -6.60 -12.34 -7.92
N ASP A 343 -6.97 -11.79 -9.08
CA ASP A 343 -6.38 -10.55 -9.61
C ASP A 343 -7.11 -9.33 -9.04
N GLU A 344 -6.36 -8.27 -8.80
CA GLU A 344 -6.94 -7.01 -8.33
C GLU A 344 -7.88 -6.39 -9.35
N LYS A 345 -9.06 -6.03 -8.87
CA LYS A 345 -10.13 -5.37 -9.62
C LYS A 345 -10.51 -4.09 -8.90
N ILE A 346 -10.79 -3.05 -9.66
CA ILE A 346 -11.49 -1.88 -9.15
C ILE A 346 -12.96 -2.07 -9.49
N LEU A 347 -13.76 -2.45 -8.50
CA LEU A 347 -15.20 -2.60 -8.62
C LEU A 347 -15.84 -1.22 -8.74
N ILE A 348 -16.78 -1.07 -9.66
CA ILE A 348 -17.47 0.19 -9.91
C ILE A 348 -18.95 0.06 -9.53
N PHE A 349 -19.37 0.99 -8.68
CA PHE A 349 -20.75 1.08 -8.23
C PHE A 349 -21.27 2.49 -8.43
N LYS A 350 -22.56 2.63 -8.71
CA LYS A 350 -23.26 3.91 -8.85
C LYS A 350 -24.30 4.07 -7.74
N LYS A 351 -24.33 5.24 -7.13
CA LYS A 351 -25.44 5.60 -6.24
C LYS A 351 -26.67 5.86 -7.12
N ARG A 352 -27.73 5.07 -6.93
CA ARG A 352 -29.01 5.33 -7.61
C ARG A 352 -29.72 6.50 -6.94
N ASN A 353 -30.40 7.29 -7.74
CA ASN A 353 -31.42 8.18 -7.22
C ASN A 353 -32.57 7.33 -6.69
N PRO A 354 -33.14 7.64 -5.52
CA PRO A 354 -34.29 6.93 -4.97
C PRO A 354 -35.51 7.00 -5.90
#